data_340ac9b3ac693055cc3c5a8355e2b1e1
#
_entry.id   340ac9b3ac693055cc3c5a8355e2b1e1
#
_cell.length_a   1.000
_cell.length_b   1.000
_cell.length_c   1.000
_cell.angle_alpha   90.00
_cell.angle_beta   90.00
_cell.angle_gamma   90.00
#
_symmetry.space_group_name_H-M   'P 1'
#
loop_
_entity.id
_entity.type
_entity.pdbx_description
1 polymer ?
#
loop_
_entity_poly.entity_id
_entity_poly.type
_entity_poly.pdbx_seq_one_letter_code
_entity_poly.pdbx_strand_id
1 'polypeptide(L)'
;MHWAKCFEGIVSSCTLGLFLVAAAQTAEGQTEPVKPKAKTAKQSTMRPSSKASSAAMPNEEDWWKNAVIYEIYPRSFQDTNGDGVGDLNGITDRLDYLKDLGIDAIWLTPVYPSPDVDFGYDISDYKNIDPQYGTLADFDRLVAEANKRHIRILMDMVMNHTSDKHEWFTQSRSSRDNPYRDWYVWHDGKGQTATDKGVPPNNWQSFFGHSAWEWDEKTRQYYYHKFYVQQPDVNWDNPHIHEAFKDIVRFWLKRGVGGFRFDAITTLFEDPSMADEGVVKDKDGNPIINAYGDPTLDSSKTDNQPGLHAVVQEMRETADAFNSPKFPGTRVLIGETYLPNIQELLKMYGSPDKPEFHLPMDTQVGFINKLDVTAFRSKLIDVQTEIGHNIPLLLFDNHDNPRLDMRYGDGVHDTDIQRVLSTVLFASRGTALFYYGDEIGMKTTPPTRKEDVKDPIGVIGWPKEKGRDGERTPMQWDTSANAGFTTGKPWLPVPPSAATINVEAAKADPKSLFRWYQSLIRLKKTNPAFANGANLMLDTENTKVLSWMRQAPGAAEVVVAVNFTADPQIVNLAARGAGMQAAHLTTLLKTPGGPVPRSMESIKLGPYGVYIGELR
;
A
#
# COMPACT_ATOMS: atom_id res chain seq x y z
N MET A 1 -17.29 -13.22 24.35
CA MET A 1 -16.82 -12.05 25.12
C MET A 1 -15.36 -12.22 25.65
N HIS A 2 -14.60 -13.23 25.15
CA HIS A 2 -13.21 -13.48 25.57
C HIS A 2 -12.19 -13.29 24.45
N TRP A 3 -12.63 -13.06 23.21
CA TRP A 3 -11.79 -12.91 22.03
C TRP A 3 -11.28 -11.48 21.79
N ALA A 4 -11.98 -10.45 22.30
CA ALA A 4 -11.61 -9.05 22.09
C ALA A 4 -10.34 -8.61 22.86
N LYS A 5 -9.91 -9.34 23.88
CA LYS A 5 -8.71 -9.00 24.66
C LYS A 5 -7.40 -9.60 24.11
N CYS A 6 -7.49 -10.63 23.25
CA CYS A 6 -6.31 -11.15 22.56
C CYS A 6 -5.89 -10.27 21.35
N PHE A 7 -6.83 -9.49 20.82
CA PHE A 7 -6.60 -8.68 19.61
C PHE A 7 -5.83 -7.38 19.86
N GLU A 8 -5.91 -6.81 21.06
CA GLU A 8 -5.12 -5.62 21.40
C GLU A 8 -3.60 -5.89 21.46
N GLY A 9 -3.18 -7.17 21.54
CA GLY A 9 -1.78 -7.57 21.51
C GLY A 9 -1.22 -7.90 20.14
N ILE A 10 -2.04 -8.32 19.19
CA ILE A 10 -1.57 -8.89 17.90
C ILE A 10 -1.37 -7.80 16.84
N VAL A 11 -2.27 -6.82 16.78
CA VAL A 11 -2.13 -5.68 15.86
C VAL A 11 -1.06 -4.69 16.31
N SER A 12 -0.68 -4.75 17.59
CA SER A 12 0.36 -3.90 18.18
C SER A 12 1.77 -4.30 17.80
N SER A 13 2.02 -5.53 17.33
CA SER A 13 3.39 -6.01 17.13
C SER A 13 3.98 -5.68 15.77
N CYS A 14 3.17 -5.54 14.71
CA CYS A 14 3.67 -5.09 13.40
C CYS A 14 3.67 -3.57 13.24
N THR A 15 2.95 -2.83 14.11
CA THR A 15 2.84 -1.37 14.05
C THR A 15 3.49 -0.63 15.22
N LEU A 16 4.00 -1.31 16.24
CA LEU A 16 4.53 -0.66 17.46
C LEU A 16 6.03 -0.36 17.41
N GLY A 17 6.71 -0.65 16.32
CA GLY A 17 8.06 -0.13 16.10
C GLY A 17 8.12 1.38 15.83
N LEU A 18 6.98 2.05 15.62
CA LEU A 18 6.95 3.41 15.04
C LEU A 18 6.16 4.48 15.81
N PHE A 19 5.64 4.22 17.00
CA PHE A 19 4.87 5.24 17.73
C PHE A 19 5.33 5.41 19.17
N LEU A 20 6.31 6.26 19.39
CA LEU A 20 6.45 7.13 20.57
C LEU A 20 7.74 7.96 20.48
N VAL A 21 7.70 9.06 19.75
CA VAL A 21 8.58 10.21 20.07
C VAL A 21 7.75 11.24 20.79
N ALA A 22 8.05 11.40 22.07
CA ALA A 22 7.39 12.28 23.00
C ALA A 22 7.57 13.75 22.62
N ALA A 23 6.48 14.52 22.76
CA ALA A 23 6.48 15.97 22.77
C ALA A 23 7.34 16.49 23.92
N ALA A 24 8.43 17.17 23.64
CA ALA A 24 9.09 18.08 24.56
C ALA A 24 8.53 19.49 24.34
N GLN A 25 7.77 19.97 25.31
CA GLN A 25 7.37 21.37 25.42
C GLN A 25 8.60 22.22 25.75
N THR A 26 8.83 23.29 24.99
CA THR A 26 9.53 24.47 25.49
C THR A 26 8.75 25.74 25.14
N ALA A 27 8.72 26.61 26.12
CA ALA A 27 7.84 27.76 26.24
C ALA A 27 8.29 29.00 25.45
N GLU A 28 7.26 29.78 25.11
CA GLU A 28 7.18 31.26 25.07
C GLU A 28 8.15 32.08 24.19
N GLY A 29 7.52 32.82 23.29
CA GLY A 29 8.04 34.02 22.66
C GLY A 29 6.94 34.76 21.91
N GLN A 30 6.26 35.70 22.58
CA GLN A 30 5.25 36.60 22.01
C GLN A 30 5.86 37.56 21.01
N THR A 31 5.27 37.70 19.80
CA THR A 31 5.36 38.91 18.99
C THR A 31 4.04 39.16 18.25
N GLU A 32 3.59 40.42 18.31
CA GLU A 32 2.33 40.96 17.81
C GLU A 32 2.16 40.89 16.27
N PRO A 33 0.90 40.97 15.77
CA PRO A 33 0.61 40.81 14.36
C PRO A 33 0.67 42.12 13.57
N VAL A 34 1.35 42.09 12.42
CA VAL A 34 1.34 43.15 11.42
C VAL A 34 0.18 42.91 10.42
N LYS A 35 -0.69 43.95 10.28
CA LYS A 35 -1.80 43.96 9.31
C LYS A 35 -1.32 44.17 7.88
N PRO A 36 -1.82 43.43 6.87
CA PRO A 36 -1.59 43.77 5.47
C PRO A 36 -2.70 44.71 4.93
N LYS A 37 -2.26 45.69 4.15
CA LYS A 37 -3.12 46.67 3.44
C LYS A 37 -3.77 46.02 2.20
N ALA A 38 -5.08 46.21 2.05
CA ALA A 38 -5.86 45.84 0.87
C ALA A 38 -5.50 46.69 -0.37
N LYS A 39 -5.28 46.05 -1.51
CA LYS A 39 -5.31 46.68 -2.85
C LYS A 39 -6.50 46.13 -3.63
N THR A 40 -7.43 47.01 -3.95
CA THR A 40 -8.57 46.81 -4.82
C THR A 40 -8.14 46.59 -6.26
N ALA A 41 -8.56 45.48 -6.89
CA ALA A 41 -8.45 45.23 -8.32
C ALA A 41 -9.85 45.11 -8.94
N LYS A 42 -10.05 45.81 -10.04
CA LYS A 42 -11.32 45.94 -10.79
C LYS A 42 -11.76 44.63 -11.43
N GLN A 43 -13.02 44.26 -11.25
CA GLN A 43 -13.70 43.19 -11.99
C GLN A 43 -13.91 43.56 -13.45
N SER A 44 -13.48 42.68 -14.34
CA SER A 44 -13.87 42.66 -15.77
C SER A 44 -14.82 41.47 -15.96
N THR A 45 -16.05 41.76 -16.36
CA THR A 45 -17.08 40.77 -16.67
C THR A 45 -16.91 40.24 -18.09
N MET A 46 -16.49 38.97 -18.25
CA MET A 46 -16.66 38.21 -19.49
C MET A 46 -17.58 37.02 -19.24
N ARG A 47 -18.69 36.95 -19.96
CA ARG A 47 -19.57 35.79 -20.04
C ARG A 47 -18.90 34.69 -20.85
N PRO A 48 -18.84 33.44 -20.39
CA PRO A 48 -18.47 32.33 -21.27
C PRO A 48 -19.68 31.71 -21.93
N SER A 49 -19.56 31.51 -23.22
CA SER A 49 -20.44 30.74 -24.09
C SER A 49 -20.39 29.26 -23.71
N SER A 50 -21.56 28.67 -23.47
CA SER A 50 -21.74 27.24 -23.25
C SER A 50 -21.51 26.45 -24.55
N LYS A 51 -20.35 25.83 -24.71
CA LYS A 51 -20.16 24.66 -25.57
C LYS A 51 -19.88 23.46 -24.65
N ALA A 52 -20.71 22.42 -24.77
CA ALA A 52 -20.49 21.14 -24.14
C ALA A 52 -19.09 20.64 -24.54
N SER A 53 -18.20 20.54 -23.58
CA SER A 53 -16.87 19.96 -23.75
C SER A 53 -17.03 18.43 -23.85
N SER A 54 -16.67 17.88 -25.02
CA SER A 54 -16.36 16.44 -25.11
C SER A 54 -15.33 16.11 -24.05
N ALA A 55 -15.57 15.09 -23.23
CA ALA A 55 -14.60 14.62 -22.26
C ALA A 55 -13.27 14.35 -22.99
N ALA A 56 -12.25 15.14 -22.69
CA ALA A 56 -10.92 14.90 -23.19
C ALA A 56 -10.44 13.55 -22.66
N MET A 57 -9.84 12.74 -23.54
CA MET A 57 -9.17 11.50 -23.12
C MET A 57 -8.16 11.84 -22.02
N PRO A 58 -8.01 10.98 -21.00
CA PRO A 58 -7.00 11.19 -19.96
C PRO A 58 -5.63 11.43 -20.61
N ASN A 59 -4.91 12.46 -20.17
CA ASN A 59 -3.54 12.66 -20.59
C ASN A 59 -2.70 11.49 -20.07
N GLU A 60 -2.03 10.76 -20.95
CA GLU A 60 -1.21 9.58 -20.58
C GLU A 60 -0.03 9.96 -19.67
N GLU A 61 0.34 11.22 -19.60
CA GLU A 61 1.33 11.73 -18.64
C GLU A 61 0.78 11.83 -17.22
N ASP A 62 -0.52 12.03 -17.06
CA ASP A 62 -1.19 12.24 -15.77
C ASP A 62 -2.04 11.05 -15.32
N TRP A 63 -1.98 9.94 -16.02
CA TRP A 63 -2.84 8.77 -15.80
C TRP A 63 -2.89 8.33 -14.33
N TRP A 64 -1.75 8.42 -13.65
CA TRP A 64 -1.55 7.93 -12.29
C TRP A 64 -2.18 8.81 -11.21
N LYS A 65 -2.49 10.07 -11.51
CA LYS A 65 -2.97 11.05 -10.51
C LYS A 65 -4.35 10.73 -9.93
N ASN A 66 -5.14 9.92 -10.63
CA ASN A 66 -6.47 9.47 -10.18
C ASN A 66 -6.71 7.99 -10.51
N ALA A 67 -5.63 7.24 -10.63
CA ALA A 67 -5.68 5.84 -11.02
C ALA A 67 -6.32 4.95 -9.96
N VAL A 68 -6.73 3.78 -10.42
CA VAL A 68 -7.12 2.65 -9.60
C VAL A 68 -6.14 1.54 -9.87
N ILE A 69 -5.34 1.22 -8.85
CA ILE A 69 -4.30 0.20 -8.89
C ILE A 69 -4.80 -1.04 -8.14
N TYR A 70 -4.60 -2.20 -8.76
CA TYR A 70 -5.00 -3.49 -8.21
C TYR A 70 -3.75 -4.32 -7.90
N GLU A 71 -3.56 -4.68 -6.65
CA GLU A 71 -2.47 -5.55 -6.26
C GLU A 71 -2.82 -7.01 -6.53
N ILE A 72 -1.95 -7.70 -7.23
CA ILE A 72 -2.03 -9.15 -7.46
C ILE A 72 -0.87 -9.84 -6.76
N TYR A 73 -1.19 -10.82 -5.92
CA TYR A 73 -0.27 -11.83 -5.43
C TYR A 73 -0.29 -13.01 -6.42
N PRO A 74 0.66 -13.10 -7.37
CA PRO A 74 0.56 -13.99 -8.53
C PRO A 74 0.30 -15.44 -8.15
N ARG A 75 1.00 -15.93 -7.15
CA ARG A 75 0.91 -17.28 -6.59
C ARG A 75 -0.52 -17.71 -6.21
N SER A 76 -1.39 -16.74 -5.88
CA SER A 76 -2.76 -16.97 -5.41
C SER A 76 -3.85 -16.51 -6.37
N PHE A 77 -3.51 -15.97 -7.54
CA PHE A 77 -4.53 -15.34 -8.39
C PHE A 77 -5.23 -16.33 -9.34
N GLN A 78 -4.50 -17.03 -10.19
CA GLN A 78 -5.03 -18.07 -11.09
C GLN A 78 -3.91 -18.98 -11.55
N ASP A 79 -4.08 -20.28 -11.40
CA ASP A 79 -3.22 -21.33 -11.89
C ASP A 79 -3.77 -21.89 -13.21
N THR A 80 -2.93 -21.97 -14.25
CA THR A 80 -3.30 -22.52 -15.57
C THR A 80 -2.67 -23.87 -15.87
N ASN A 81 -1.60 -24.26 -15.18
CA ASN A 81 -0.87 -25.48 -15.44
C ASN A 81 -1.24 -26.64 -14.49
N GLY A 82 -1.98 -26.35 -13.40
CA GLY A 82 -2.47 -27.34 -12.45
C GLY A 82 -1.46 -27.77 -11.39
N ASP A 83 -0.39 -27.00 -11.17
CA ASP A 83 0.61 -27.30 -10.14
C ASP A 83 0.22 -26.76 -8.74
N GLY A 84 -0.84 -25.96 -8.67
CA GLY A 84 -1.37 -25.37 -7.44
C GLY A 84 -0.84 -23.99 -7.11
N VAL A 85 0.01 -23.41 -7.95
CA VAL A 85 0.56 -22.07 -7.86
C VAL A 85 0.04 -21.23 -9.01
N GLY A 86 -0.47 -20.04 -8.74
CA GLY A 86 -0.92 -19.12 -9.79
C GLY A 86 0.23 -18.63 -10.66
N ASP A 87 -0.05 -18.33 -11.93
CA ASP A 87 0.97 -18.02 -12.94
C ASP A 87 0.61 -16.80 -13.81
N LEU A 88 1.57 -16.33 -14.64
CA LEU A 88 1.40 -15.15 -15.50
C LEU A 88 0.34 -15.37 -16.59
N ASN A 89 0.15 -16.60 -17.03
CA ASN A 89 -0.87 -16.95 -17.99
C ASN A 89 -2.25 -16.83 -17.37
N GLY A 90 -2.40 -17.26 -16.12
CA GLY A 90 -3.63 -17.08 -15.35
C GLY A 90 -4.00 -15.61 -15.14
N ILE A 91 -3.02 -14.75 -14.86
CA ILE A 91 -3.26 -13.30 -14.80
C ILE A 91 -3.71 -12.79 -16.18
N THR A 92 -3.07 -13.24 -17.26
CA THR A 92 -3.41 -12.88 -18.64
C THR A 92 -4.86 -13.25 -18.98
N ASP A 93 -5.30 -14.44 -18.59
CA ASP A 93 -6.66 -14.95 -18.82
C ASP A 93 -7.72 -14.17 -18.04
N ARG A 94 -7.34 -13.51 -16.94
CA ARG A 94 -8.24 -12.71 -16.10
C ARG A 94 -8.21 -11.20 -16.38
N LEU A 95 -7.48 -10.73 -17.38
CA LEU A 95 -7.40 -9.31 -17.73
C LEU A 95 -8.75 -8.68 -18.11
N ASP A 96 -9.65 -9.45 -18.73
CA ASP A 96 -10.99 -8.95 -19.04
C ASP A 96 -11.85 -8.72 -17.77
N TYR A 97 -11.66 -9.53 -16.73
CA TYR A 97 -12.26 -9.30 -15.42
C TYR A 97 -11.76 -7.98 -14.82
N LEU A 98 -10.47 -7.72 -14.86
CA LEU A 98 -9.87 -6.49 -14.32
C LEU A 98 -10.29 -5.26 -15.15
N LYS A 99 -10.40 -5.40 -16.46
CA LYS A 99 -10.94 -4.36 -17.34
C LYS A 99 -12.39 -4.05 -17.01
N ASP A 100 -13.23 -5.06 -16.80
CA ASP A 100 -14.64 -4.92 -16.41
C ASP A 100 -14.78 -4.25 -15.04
N LEU A 101 -13.89 -4.57 -14.09
CA LEU A 101 -13.83 -3.90 -12.78
C LEU A 101 -13.43 -2.42 -12.92
N GLY A 102 -12.64 -2.08 -13.92
CA GLY A 102 -12.23 -0.69 -14.22
C GLY A 102 -10.83 -0.33 -13.76
N ILE A 103 -9.90 -1.28 -13.67
CA ILE A 103 -8.53 -1.10 -13.22
C ILE A 103 -7.69 -0.34 -14.25
N ASP A 104 -6.77 0.54 -13.81
CA ASP A 104 -5.82 1.29 -14.65
C ASP A 104 -4.42 0.68 -14.65
N ALA A 105 -4.04 0.07 -13.53
CA ALA A 105 -2.76 -0.60 -13.41
C ALA A 105 -2.85 -1.80 -12.44
N ILE A 106 -2.03 -2.79 -12.70
CA ILE A 106 -1.82 -3.95 -11.84
C ILE A 106 -0.44 -3.80 -11.21
N TRP A 107 -0.34 -3.87 -9.88
CA TRP A 107 0.91 -4.12 -9.19
C TRP A 107 1.04 -5.62 -8.98
N LEU A 108 2.11 -6.21 -9.52
CA LEU A 108 2.50 -7.61 -9.30
C LEU A 108 3.52 -7.67 -8.17
N THR A 109 3.25 -8.44 -7.12
CA THR A 109 4.31 -8.83 -6.17
C THR A 109 5.36 -9.67 -6.89
N PRO A 110 6.57 -9.89 -6.33
CA PRO A 110 7.69 -10.40 -7.10
C PRO A 110 7.41 -11.69 -7.87
N VAL A 111 7.85 -11.72 -9.13
CA VAL A 111 7.77 -12.88 -10.04
C VAL A 111 9.15 -13.32 -10.53
N TYR A 112 10.20 -12.82 -9.90
CA TYR A 112 11.59 -13.15 -10.20
C TYR A 112 11.97 -14.54 -9.66
N PRO A 113 13.02 -15.19 -10.21
CA PRO A 113 13.59 -16.38 -9.60
C PRO A 113 13.93 -16.17 -8.12
N SER A 114 13.41 -17.06 -7.28
CA SER A 114 13.55 -17.00 -5.84
C SER A 114 13.61 -18.41 -5.25
N PRO A 115 14.41 -18.66 -4.20
CA PRO A 115 14.30 -19.87 -3.39
C PRO A 115 13.02 -19.98 -2.56
N ASP A 116 12.14 -18.97 -2.59
CA ASP A 116 10.86 -18.92 -1.87
C ASP A 116 10.98 -18.97 -0.35
N VAL A 117 12.06 -18.44 0.22
CA VAL A 117 12.17 -18.29 1.68
C VAL A 117 11.18 -17.22 2.15
N ASP A 118 10.97 -16.18 1.35
CA ASP A 118 9.97 -15.13 1.57
C ASP A 118 9.06 -14.98 0.34
N PHE A 119 8.68 -16.10 -0.26
CA PHE A 119 7.70 -16.20 -1.36
C PHE A 119 7.90 -15.17 -2.48
N GLY A 120 9.14 -15.02 -2.95
CA GLY A 120 9.51 -14.17 -4.07
C GLY A 120 10.30 -12.93 -3.67
N TYR A 121 10.27 -12.50 -2.39
CA TYR A 121 11.04 -11.34 -1.93
C TYR A 121 12.53 -11.62 -1.73
N ASP A 122 12.96 -12.90 -1.65
CA ASP A 122 14.36 -13.32 -1.65
C ASP A 122 14.82 -13.61 -3.10
N ILE A 123 15.10 -12.54 -3.86
CA ILE A 123 15.36 -12.58 -5.31
C ILE A 123 16.77 -13.11 -5.60
N SER A 124 16.88 -14.13 -6.46
CA SER A 124 18.15 -14.70 -6.91
C SER A 124 18.58 -14.27 -8.33
N ASP A 125 17.66 -13.75 -9.16
CA ASP A 125 17.92 -13.17 -10.49
C ASP A 125 16.88 -12.11 -10.84
N TYR A 126 17.28 -10.84 -10.90
CA TYR A 126 16.37 -9.72 -11.18
C TYR A 126 15.97 -9.55 -12.64
N LYS A 127 16.57 -10.28 -13.57
CA LYS A 127 16.34 -10.10 -15.01
C LYS A 127 15.65 -11.28 -15.67
N ASN A 128 15.02 -12.14 -14.87
CA ASN A 128 14.31 -13.31 -15.36
C ASN A 128 12.96 -13.47 -14.65
N ILE A 129 12.15 -14.40 -15.11
CA ILE A 129 10.90 -14.83 -14.48
C ILE A 129 11.14 -16.19 -13.83
N ASP A 130 10.63 -16.39 -12.63
CA ASP A 130 10.68 -17.69 -11.96
C ASP A 130 9.89 -18.72 -12.78
N PRO A 131 10.46 -19.90 -13.05
CA PRO A 131 9.78 -20.95 -13.81
C PRO A 131 8.41 -21.35 -13.27
N GLN A 132 8.14 -21.19 -11.96
CA GLN A 132 6.82 -21.47 -11.39
C GLN A 132 5.75 -20.49 -11.91
N TYR A 133 6.12 -19.26 -12.27
CA TYR A 133 5.20 -18.26 -12.83
C TYR A 133 5.18 -18.23 -14.35
N GLY A 134 6.14 -18.85 -15.01
CA GLY A 134 6.26 -18.89 -16.47
C GLY A 134 7.63 -18.45 -16.98
N THR A 135 7.62 -17.74 -18.11
CA THR A 135 8.82 -17.30 -18.82
C THR A 135 8.80 -15.80 -19.10
N LEU A 136 9.94 -15.23 -19.53
CA LEU A 136 9.98 -13.86 -20.07
C LEU A 136 9.02 -13.65 -21.24
N ALA A 137 8.77 -14.68 -22.07
CA ALA A 137 7.80 -14.59 -23.16
C ALA A 137 6.36 -14.51 -22.64
N ASP A 138 6.02 -15.22 -21.57
CA ASP A 138 4.71 -15.12 -20.91
C ASP A 138 4.52 -13.74 -20.27
N PHE A 139 5.57 -13.18 -19.67
CA PHE A 139 5.54 -11.81 -19.15
C PHE A 139 5.35 -10.78 -20.27
N ASP A 140 6.10 -10.89 -21.38
CA ASP A 140 5.94 -9.99 -22.53
C ASP A 140 4.51 -10.06 -23.11
N ARG A 141 3.92 -11.28 -23.12
CA ARG A 141 2.52 -11.49 -23.50
C ARG A 141 1.56 -10.81 -22.54
N LEU A 142 1.75 -10.97 -21.23
CA LEU A 142 0.94 -10.30 -20.21
C LEU A 142 0.96 -8.78 -20.40
N VAL A 143 2.14 -8.19 -20.55
CA VAL A 143 2.30 -6.73 -20.79
C VAL A 143 1.56 -6.33 -22.07
N ALA A 144 1.73 -7.07 -23.16
CA ALA A 144 1.09 -6.74 -24.43
C ALA A 144 -0.45 -6.84 -24.36
N GLU A 145 -0.99 -7.88 -23.69
CA GLU A 145 -2.44 -8.05 -23.52
C GLU A 145 -3.06 -7.05 -22.56
N ALA A 146 -2.34 -6.68 -21.48
CA ALA A 146 -2.75 -5.63 -20.56
C ALA A 146 -2.78 -4.27 -21.29
N ASN A 147 -1.75 -3.97 -22.10
CA ASN A 147 -1.67 -2.73 -22.88
C ASN A 147 -2.84 -2.58 -23.87
N LYS A 148 -3.28 -3.65 -24.53
CA LYS A 148 -4.49 -3.63 -25.39
C LYS A 148 -5.75 -3.23 -24.64
N ARG A 149 -5.79 -3.46 -23.33
CA ARG A 149 -6.90 -3.11 -22.43
C ARG A 149 -6.72 -1.77 -21.72
N HIS A 150 -5.63 -1.05 -22.02
CA HIS A 150 -5.20 0.15 -21.30
C HIS A 150 -4.96 -0.10 -19.80
N ILE A 151 -4.45 -1.27 -19.46
CA ILE A 151 -4.00 -1.64 -18.11
C ILE A 151 -2.47 -1.67 -18.12
N ARG A 152 -1.84 -1.03 -17.15
CA ARG A 152 -0.37 -1.00 -16.99
C ARG A 152 0.06 -2.08 -16.02
N ILE A 153 1.23 -2.65 -16.25
CA ILE A 153 1.87 -3.58 -15.31
C ILE A 153 2.93 -2.79 -14.53
N LEU A 154 2.82 -2.79 -13.21
CA LEU A 154 3.81 -2.28 -12.27
C LEU A 154 4.47 -3.48 -11.60
N MET A 155 5.80 -3.52 -11.60
CA MET A 155 6.54 -4.62 -10.96
C MET A 155 6.98 -4.23 -9.56
N ASP A 156 7.07 -5.20 -8.69
CA ASP A 156 7.76 -5.02 -7.41
C ASP A 156 9.28 -4.97 -7.62
N MET A 157 9.98 -4.13 -6.87
CA MET A 157 11.42 -3.97 -6.98
C MET A 157 12.03 -3.98 -5.57
N VAL A 158 12.58 -5.12 -5.18
CA VAL A 158 13.24 -5.32 -3.90
C VAL A 158 14.67 -4.82 -4.03
N MET A 159 14.96 -3.68 -3.40
CA MET A 159 16.26 -3.03 -3.53
C MET A 159 17.11 -3.12 -2.25
N ASN A 160 16.49 -3.44 -1.11
CA ASN A 160 17.19 -3.51 0.16
C ASN A 160 18.15 -4.71 0.25
N HIS A 161 17.76 -5.85 -0.27
CA HIS A 161 18.47 -7.12 -0.13
C HIS A 161 18.35 -7.98 -1.38
N THR A 162 19.12 -9.04 -1.42
CA THR A 162 18.95 -10.14 -2.40
C THR A 162 18.76 -11.46 -1.66
N SER A 163 18.42 -12.53 -2.40
CA SER A 163 18.61 -13.87 -1.85
C SER A 163 20.07 -14.15 -1.53
N ASP A 164 20.34 -14.99 -0.53
CA ASP A 164 21.66 -15.57 -0.27
C ASP A 164 22.14 -16.50 -1.41
N LYS A 165 21.27 -16.80 -2.39
CA LYS A 165 21.57 -17.55 -3.61
C LYS A 165 21.85 -16.64 -4.81
N HIS A 166 21.66 -15.33 -4.68
CA HIS A 166 22.02 -14.39 -5.74
C HIS A 166 23.53 -14.46 -6.03
N GLU A 167 23.91 -14.37 -7.30
CA GLU A 167 25.32 -14.48 -7.70
C GLU A 167 26.19 -13.43 -6.98
N TRP A 168 25.70 -12.20 -6.80
CA TRP A 168 26.45 -11.15 -6.08
C TRP A 168 26.82 -11.58 -4.67
N PHE A 169 25.89 -12.18 -3.91
CA PHE A 169 26.19 -12.62 -2.56
C PHE A 169 27.09 -13.86 -2.52
N THR A 170 26.89 -14.82 -3.41
CA THR A 170 27.76 -16.00 -3.52
C THR A 170 29.20 -15.61 -3.82
N GLN A 171 29.41 -14.58 -4.67
CA GLN A 171 30.72 -13.99 -4.92
C GLN A 171 31.25 -13.22 -3.69
N SER A 172 30.43 -12.33 -3.09
CA SER A 172 30.78 -11.53 -1.92
C SER A 172 31.27 -12.39 -0.75
N ARG A 173 30.58 -13.49 -0.45
CA ARG A 173 30.96 -14.42 0.64
C ARG A 173 32.07 -15.40 0.25
N SER A 174 32.56 -15.38 -0.99
CA SER A 174 33.60 -16.33 -1.44
C SER A 174 34.97 -16.03 -0.82
N SER A 175 35.31 -14.74 -0.65
CA SER A 175 36.56 -14.25 -0.06
C SER A 175 36.39 -12.79 0.38
N ARG A 176 37.15 -12.35 1.40
CA ARG A 176 37.23 -10.94 1.79
C ARG A 176 37.83 -10.04 0.70
N ASP A 177 38.61 -10.60 -0.23
CA ASP A 177 39.26 -9.89 -1.32
C ASP A 177 38.49 -10.00 -2.66
N ASN A 178 37.27 -10.58 -2.65
CA ASN A 178 36.46 -10.70 -3.87
C ASN A 178 35.95 -9.30 -4.29
N PRO A 179 35.94 -8.95 -5.60
CA PRO A 179 35.43 -7.66 -6.09
C PRO A 179 33.99 -7.36 -5.70
N TYR A 180 33.18 -8.37 -5.38
CA TYR A 180 31.80 -8.23 -4.89
C TYR A 180 31.72 -8.10 -3.36
N ARG A 181 32.88 -8.11 -2.61
CA ARG A 181 32.83 -8.11 -1.15
C ARG A 181 31.97 -6.98 -0.60
N ASP A 182 32.24 -5.76 -1.03
CA ASP A 182 31.61 -4.54 -0.56
C ASP A 182 30.23 -4.28 -1.21
N TRP A 183 29.71 -5.24 -1.94
CA TRP A 183 28.33 -5.18 -2.46
C TRP A 183 27.30 -5.45 -1.37
N TYR A 184 27.73 -6.00 -0.22
CA TYR A 184 26.91 -6.30 0.95
C TYR A 184 27.55 -5.72 2.19
N VAL A 185 26.74 -5.60 3.26
CA VAL A 185 27.18 -5.02 4.53
C VAL A 185 27.82 -6.10 5.39
N TRP A 186 29.15 -5.97 5.62
CA TRP A 186 29.96 -6.91 6.39
C TRP A 186 30.70 -6.22 7.52
N HIS A 187 30.72 -6.86 8.72
CA HIS A 187 31.49 -6.34 9.86
C HIS A 187 32.20 -7.46 10.65
N ASP A 188 33.33 -7.12 11.23
CA ASP A 188 33.96 -7.99 12.23
C ASP A 188 33.16 -7.98 13.54
N GLY A 189 33.17 -9.08 14.28
CA GLY A 189 32.51 -9.15 15.60
C GLY A 189 33.25 -8.31 16.65
N LYS A 190 32.50 -7.76 17.61
CA LYS A 190 33.09 -7.12 18.79
C LYS A 190 33.86 -8.14 19.62
N GLY A 191 35.13 -7.87 19.88
CA GLY A 191 36.01 -8.79 20.60
C GLY A 191 36.46 -10.01 19.81
N GLN A 192 36.26 -10.01 18.49
CA GLN A 192 36.68 -11.08 17.60
C GLN A 192 38.20 -11.32 17.69
N THR A 193 38.60 -12.60 17.67
CA THR A 193 40.00 -13.04 17.59
C THR A 193 40.18 -14.07 16.47
N ALA A 194 41.39 -14.57 16.27
CA ALA A 194 41.64 -15.60 15.26
C ALA A 194 40.85 -16.90 15.49
N THR A 195 40.44 -17.18 16.74
CA THR A 195 39.74 -18.41 17.14
C THR A 195 38.32 -18.17 17.67
N ASP A 196 37.95 -16.92 17.96
CA ASP A 196 36.65 -16.56 18.51
C ASP A 196 35.93 -15.58 17.54
N LYS A 197 34.66 -15.82 17.27
CA LYS A 197 33.84 -14.93 16.43
C LYS A 197 33.47 -13.61 17.11
N GLY A 198 33.65 -13.52 18.43
CA GLY A 198 33.12 -12.42 19.24
C GLY A 198 31.60 -12.38 19.27
N VAL A 199 31.04 -11.21 19.57
CA VAL A 199 29.59 -10.98 19.52
C VAL A 199 29.26 -10.10 18.29
N PRO A 200 27.97 -10.02 17.86
CA PRO A 200 27.55 -9.13 16.79
C PRO A 200 28.03 -7.67 16.96
N PRO A 201 28.23 -6.91 15.87
CA PRO A 201 28.75 -5.53 15.91
C PRO A 201 27.93 -4.57 16.78
N ASN A 202 26.64 -4.77 16.88
CA ASN A 202 25.71 -3.98 17.69
C ASN A 202 24.43 -4.78 17.99
N ASN A 203 23.42 -4.13 18.60
CA ASN A 203 22.18 -4.76 19.01
C ASN A 203 21.08 -4.76 17.95
N TRP A 204 21.36 -4.36 16.71
CA TRP A 204 20.34 -4.23 15.68
C TRP A 204 19.59 -5.54 15.44
N GLN A 205 18.27 -5.42 15.24
CA GLN A 205 17.38 -6.55 15.09
C GLN A 205 16.84 -6.67 13.67
N SER A 206 16.66 -7.92 13.24
CA SER A 206 15.87 -8.24 12.07
C SER A 206 14.41 -7.82 12.29
N PHE A 207 13.74 -7.42 11.22
CA PHE A 207 12.31 -7.12 11.24
C PHE A 207 11.48 -8.33 11.73
N PHE A 208 11.98 -9.54 11.49
CA PHE A 208 11.37 -10.79 11.91
C PHE A 208 11.94 -11.35 13.25
N GLY A 209 12.51 -10.47 14.06
CA GLY A 209 13.04 -10.79 15.39
C GLY A 209 14.50 -11.25 15.38
N HIS A 210 15.09 -11.26 16.57
CA HIS A 210 16.47 -11.64 16.84
C HIS A 210 17.51 -10.70 16.20
N SER A 211 18.79 -11.10 16.24
CA SER A 211 19.89 -10.31 15.68
C SER A 211 19.76 -10.13 14.17
N ALA A 212 20.03 -8.93 13.67
CA ALA A 212 20.16 -8.65 12.23
C ALA A 212 21.55 -9.01 11.68
N TRP A 213 22.38 -9.71 12.45
CA TRP A 213 23.73 -10.10 12.08
C TRP A 213 23.88 -11.61 12.09
N GLU A 214 24.31 -12.18 10.94
CA GLU A 214 24.60 -13.61 10.80
C GLU A 214 26.08 -13.84 10.55
N TRP A 215 26.65 -14.82 11.25
CA TRP A 215 28.07 -15.15 11.14
C TRP A 215 28.36 -16.03 9.92
N ASP A 216 29.27 -15.60 9.05
CA ASP A 216 29.79 -16.41 7.96
C ASP A 216 31.12 -17.08 8.34
N GLU A 217 31.10 -18.40 8.54
CA GLU A 217 32.28 -19.19 8.89
C GLU A 217 33.39 -19.14 7.85
N LYS A 218 33.05 -18.95 6.57
CA LYS A 218 34.01 -18.98 5.46
C LYS A 218 34.91 -17.75 5.45
N THR A 219 34.34 -16.58 5.67
CA THR A 219 35.07 -15.30 5.65
C THR A 219 35.31 -14.77 7.05
N ARG A 220 34.72 -15.40 8.08
CA ARG A 220 34.85 -15.02 9.48
C ARG A 220 34.48 -13.55 9.72
N GLN A 221 33.32 -13.15 9.22
CA GLN A 221 32.67 -11.87 9.49
C GLN A 221 31.18 -12.07 9.63
N TYR A 222 30.50 -11.10 10.25
CA TYR A 222 29.06 -11.01 10.25
C TYR A 222 28.61 -10.26 9.00
N TYR A 223 27.53 -10.75 8.33
CA TYR A 223 26.79 -9.94 7.36
C TYR A 223 25.48 -9.44 7.97
N TYR A 224 25.04 -8.30 7.48
CA TYR A 224 23.79 -7.67 7.91
C TYR A 224 22.60 -8.21 7.09
N HIS A 225 21.45 -8.41 7.75
CA HIS A 225 20.18 -8.77 7.14
C HIS A 225 19.03 -8.13 7.92
N LYS A 226 18.41 -7.11 7.35
CA LYS A 226 17.25 -6.45 7.99
C LYS A 226 16.05 -7.39 8.09
N PHE A 227 15.93 -8.35 7.15
CA PHE A 227 14.86 -9.33 7.07
C PHE A 227 15.36 -10.72 7.45
N TYR A 228 15.11 -11.77 6.65
CA TYR A 228 15.60 -13.11 6.98
C TYR A 228 17.12 -13.25 6.80
N VAL A 229 17.70 -14.21 7.50
CA VAL A 229 19.12 -14.59 7.33
C VAL A 229 19.48 -14.86 5.85
N GLN A 230 18.51 -15.35 5.08
CA GLN A 230 18.68 -15.61 3.64
C GLN A 230 18.46 -14.38 2.75
N GLN A 231 18.26 -13.22 3.34
CA GLN A 231 18.06 -11.94 2.65
C GLN A 231 19.15 -10.95 3.07
N PRO A 232 20.43 -11.17 2.68
CA PRO A 232 21.53 -10.25 3.00
C PRO A 232 21.31 -8.88 2.38
N ASP A 233 21.50 -7.81 3.15
CA ASP A 233 21.31 -6.43 2.72
C ASP A 233 22.47 -5.99 1.80
N VAL A 234 22.13 -5.34 0.68
CA VAL A 234 23.11 -4.76 -0.23
C VAL A 234 23.64 -3.44 0.31
N ASN A 235 24.90 -3.17 0.05
CA ASN A 235 25.57 -1.95 0.51
C ASN A 235 25.32 -0.78 -0.45
N TRP A 236 24.38 0.09 -0.15
CA TRP A 236 24.04 1.25 -0.97
C TRP A 236 25.10 2.38 -0.91
N ASP A 237 26.12 2.31 -0.06
CA ASP A 237 27.28 3.18 -0.14
C ASP A 237 28.21 2.79 -1.32
N ASN A 238 27.98 1.62 -1.93
CA ASN A 238 28.77 1.15 -3.06
C ASN A 238 28.17 1.62 -4.41
N PRO A 239 28.85 2.45 -5.21
CA PRO A 239 28.30 2.96 -6.47
C PRO A 239 27.99 1.88 -7.52
N HIS A 240 28.59 0.69 -7.43
CA HIS A 240 28.25 -0.41 -8.32
C HIS A 240 26.84 -0.94 -8.10
N ILE A 241 26.33 -0.88 -6.87
CA ILE A 241 24.94 -1.25 -6.55
C ILE A 241 23.97 -0.30 -7.25
N HIS A 242 24.22 1.02 -7.22
CA HIS A 242 23.41 2.02 -7.91
C HIS A 242 23.30 1.71 -9.42
N GLU A 243 24.43 1.46 -10.09
CA GLU A 243 24.41 1.15 -11.53
C GLU A 243 23.72 -0.20 -11.82
N ALA A 244 23.93 -1.21 -10.98
CA ALA A 244 23.30 -2.52 -11.15
C ALA A 244 21.77 -2.42 -11.08
N PHE A 245 21.22 -1.69 -10.09
CA PHE A 245 19.77 -1.51 -9.98
C PHE A 245 19.20 -0.60 -11.06
N LYS A 246 19.89 0.46 -11.48
CA LYS A 246 19.50 1.26 -12.67
C LYS A 246 19.41 0.39 -13.93
N ASP A 247 20.33 -0.55 -14.09
CA ASP A 247 20.33 -1.50 -15.22
C ASP A 247 19.14 -2.49 -15.15
N ILE A 248 18.77 -2.94 -13.94
CA ILE A 248 17.59 -3.79 -13.73
C ILE A 248 16.33 -3.00 -14.08
N VAL A 249 16.18 -1.78 -13.57
CA VAL A 249 15.05 -0.89 -13.86
C VAL A 249 14.94 -0.65 -15.38
N ARG A 250 16.05 -0.30 -16.07
CA ARG A 250 16.07 -0.13 -17.54
C ARG A 250 15.66 -1.39 -18.30
N PHE A 251 16.05 -2.58 -17.81
CA PHE A 251 15.70 -3.85 -18.44
C PHE A 251 14.18 -4.06 -18.51
N TRP A 252 13.48 -3.82 -17.39
CA TRP A 252 12.02 -3.99 -17.33
C TRP A 252 11.27 -2.86 -18.03
N LEU A 253 11.76 -1.62 -17.95
CA LEU A 253 11.18 -0.48 -18.69
C LEU A 253 11.21 -0.70 -20.21
N LYS A 254 12.29 -1.29 -20.74
CA LYS A 254 12.39 -1.67 -22.15
C LYS A 254 11.38 -2.76 -22.55
N ARG A 255 10.91 -3.58 -21.61
CA ARG A 255 9.84 -4.58 -21.81
C ARG A 255 8.44 -4.00 -21.72
N GLY A 256 8.30 -2.70 -21.42
CA GLY A 256 7.02 -1.97 -21.48
C GLY A 256 6.25 -1.91 -20.17
N VAL A 257 6.88 -2.19 -19.02
CA VAL A 257 6.24 -1.97 -17.72
C VAL A 257 5.88 -0.51 -17.50
N GLY A 258 4.78 -0.26 -16.80
CA GLY A 258 4.28 1.08 -16.49
C GLY A 258 4.98 1.76 -15.31
N GLY A 259 5.82 1.02 -14.58
CA GLY A 259 6.53 1.53 -13.41
C GLY A 259 6.82 0.44 -12.38
N PHE A 260 7.14 0.87 -11.16
CA PHE A 260 7.55 -0.03 -10.07
C PHE A 260 6.93 0.36 -8.73
N ARG A 261 6.73 -0.64 -7.87
CA ARG A 261 6.63 -0.45 -6.42
C ARG A 261 7.99 -0.84 -5.81
N PHE A 262 8.59 0.06 -5.07
CA PHE A 262 9.84 -0.18 -4.36
C PHE A 262 9.55 -0.70 -2.96
N ASP A 263 9.98 -1.94 -2.74
CA ASP A 263 9.86 -2.68 -1.50
C ASP A 263 10.79 -2.11 -0.44
N ALA A 264 10.32 -2.05 0.81
CA ALA A 264 11.10 -1.73 2.00
C ALA A 264 12.09 -0.55 1.81
N ILE A 265 11.68 0.47 1.07
CA ILE A 265 12.60 1.53 0.59
C ILE A 265 13.25 2.32 1.73
N THR A 266 12.64 2.35 2.90
CA THR A 266 13.15 3.10 4.05
C THR A 266 14.33 2.40 4.75
N THR A 267 14.62 1.14 4.41
CA THR A 267 15.66 0.33 5.07
C THR A 267 16.97 0.19 4.28
N LEU A 268 17.13 0.97 3.20
CA LEU A 268 18.30 0.86 2.30
C LEU A 268 19.65 1.20 2.94
N PHE A 269 19.66 1.98 4.01
CA PHE A 269 20.88 2.47 4.65
C PHE A 269 20.84 2.26 6.15
N GLU A 270 22.01 2.01 6.72
CA GLU A 270 22.26 1.98 8.14
C GLU A 270 23.07 3.22 8.57
N ASP A 271 22.93 3.60 9.86
CA ASP A 271 23.72 4.67 10.45
C ASP A 271 25.21 4.25 10.51
N PRO A 272 26.12 5.00 9.86
CA PRO A 272 27.55 4.65 9.79
C PRO A 272 28.26 4.66 11.14
N SER A 273 27.64 5.21 12.18
CA SER A 273 28.21 5.17 13.55
C SER A 273 28.22 3.78 14.14
N MET A 274 27.43 2.84 13.59
CA MET A 274 27.23 1.48 14.13
C MET A 274 26.80 1.45 15.60
N ALA A 275 26.19 2.54 16.09
CA ALA A 275 25.73 2.64 17.47
C ALA A 275 24.53 1.70 17.72
N ASP A 276 24.44 1.23 18.95
CA ASP A 276 23.27 0.47 19.40
C ASP A 276 21.99 1.32 19.30
N GLU A 277 20.87 0.69 18.93
CA GLU A 277 19.54 1.28 18.96
C GLU A 277 18.96 1.29 20.37
N GLY A 278 18.08 2.28 20.62
CA GLY A 278 17.40 2.44 21.88
C GLY A 278 16.28 1.41 22.08
N VAL A 279 16.13 0.91 23.32
CA VAL A 279 15.02 0.03 23.68
C VAL A 279 13.74 0.85 23.91
N VAL A 280 12.68 0.52 23.19
CA VAL A 280 11.35 1.11 23.38
C VAL A 280 10.76 0.64 24.70
N LYS A 281 10.24 1.58 25.50
CA LYS A 281 9.69 1.30 26.83
C LYS A 281 8.22 1.71 26.93
N ASP A 282 7.50 1.00 27.76
CA ASP A 282 6.13 1.36 28.14
C ASP A 282 6.11 2.59 29.08
N LYS A 283 4.90 3.04 29.43
CA LYS A 283 4.69 4.18 30.37
C LYS A 283 5.31 3.98 31.76
N ASP A 284 5.58 2.74 32.17
CA ASP A 284 6.13 2.37 33.48
C ASP A 284 7.66 2.16 33.40
N GLY A 285 8.25 2.36 32.21
CA GLY A 285 9.68 2.26 31.95
C GLY A 285 10.21 0.86 31.68
N ASN A 286 9.32 -0.14 31.48
CA ASN A 286 9.71 -1.51 31.15
C ASN A 286 9.89 -1.65 29.63
N PRO A 287 10.84 -2.49 29.16
CA PRO A 287 10.96 -2.81 27.74
C PRO A 287 9.67 -3.40 27.17
N ILE A 288 9.24 -2.91 26.01
CA ILE A 288 8.18 -3.56 25.24
C ILE A 288 8.79 -4.78 24.55
N ILE A 289 8.20 -5.95 24.75
CA ILE A 289 8.67 -7.20 24.16
C ILE A 289 7.85 -7.50 22.90
N ASN A 290 8.53 -7.72 21.78
CA ASN A 290 7.92 -8.05 20.50
C ASN A 290 7.34 -9.49 20.49
N ALA A 291 6.73 -9.89 19.37
CA ALA A 291 6.11 -11.21 19.22
C ALA A 291 7.14 -12.35 19.30
N TYR A 292 8.41 -12.07 18.99
CA TYR A 292 9.51 -13.03 18.96
C TYR A 292 10.23 -13.20 20.29
N GLY A 293 9.89 -12.36 21.28
CA GLY A 293 10.45 -12.43 22.64
C GLY A 293 11.62 -11.49 22.89
N ASP A 294 11.95 -10.62 21.94
CA ASP A 294 13.04 -9.64 22.06
C ASP A 294 12.51 -8.28 22.54
N PRO A 295 13.35 -7.46 23.21
CA PRO A 295 13.03 -6.05 23.43
C PRO A 295 12.84 -5.31 22.09
N THR A 296 11.75 -4.60 21.92
CA THR A 296 11.53 -3.75 20.73
C THR A 296 12.55 -2.62 20.71
N LEU A 297 13.21 -2.41 19.58
CA LEU A 297 14.14 -1.31 19.34
C LEU A 297 13.46 -0.17 18.58
N ASP A 298 14.04 1.04 18.66
CA ASP A 298 13.47 2.25 18.03
C ASP A 298 13.76 2.38 16.54
N SER A 299 14.51 1.47 15.96
CA SER A 299 14.96 1.43 14.55
C SER A 299 15.61 2.72 14.05
N SER A 300 16.05 3.59 14.95
CA SER A 300 16.57 4.93 14.59
C SER A 300 17.90 4.88 13.82
N LYS A 301 18.55 3.72 13.75
CA LYS A 301 19.81 3.51 13.06
C LYS A 301 19.70 2.68 11.78
N THR A 302 18.56 2.03 11.57
CA THR A 302 18.37 1.06 10.49
C THR A 302 17.13 1.34 9.65
N ASP A 303 16.49 2.50 9.83
CA ASP A 303 15.31 2.90 9.07
C ASP A 303 15.35 4.41 8.74
N ASN A 304 14.83 4.78 7.59
CA ASN A 304 14.66 6.15 7.10
C ASN A 304 15.95 7.02 7.17
N GLN A 305 17.09 6.42 6.83
CA GLN A 305 18.37 7.14 6.81
C GLN A 305 18.47 8.10 5.60
N PRO A 306 19.14 9.25 5.74
CA PRO A 306 19.16 10.29 4.70
C PRO A 306 19.65 9.86 3.31
N GLY A 307 20.50 8.84 3.22
CA GLY A 307 21.06 8.32 1.95
C GLY A 307 19.97 7.85 0.96
N LEU A 308 18.84 7.37 1.45
CA LEU A 308 17.76 6.81 0.62
C LEU A 308 17.22 7.81 -0.43
N HIS A 309 17.15 9.10 -0.09
CA HIS A 309 16.61 10.12 -1.00
C HIS A 309 17.40 10.24 -2.31
N ALA A 310 18.73 10.15 -2.24
CA ALA A 310 19.57 10.18 -3.43
C ALA A 310 19.32 8.97 -4.34
N VAL A 311 19.14 7.78 -3.75
CA VAL A 311 18.82 6.55 -4.50
C VAL A 311 17.47 6.69 -5.21
N VAL A 312 16.45 7.18 -4.50
CA VAL A 312 15.11 7.36 -5.09
C VAL A 312 15.14 8.37 -6.24
N GLN A 313 15.90 9.47 -6.11
CA GLN A 313 16.10 10.46 -7.18
C GLN A 313 16.74 9.82 -8.41
N GLU A 314 17.79 9.01 -8.25
CA GLU A 314 18.45 8.30 -9.37
C GLU A 314 17.50 7.31 -10.06
N MET A 315 16.70 6.57 -9.30
CA MET A 315 15.69 5.65 -9.86
C MET A 315 14.59 6.43 -10.58
N ARG A 316 14.20 7.59 -10.03
CA ARG A 316 13.24 8.49 -10.67
C ARG A 316 13.77 9.03 -12.00
N GLU A 317 14.97 9.54 -12.07
CA GLU A 317 15.59 9.99 -13.32
C GLU A 317 15.69 8.85 -14.34
N THR A 318 16.05 7.65 -13.88
CA THR A 318 16.11 6.45 -14.73
C THR A 318 14.75 6.11 -15.32
N ALA A 319 13.68 6.18 -14.54
CA ALA A 319 12.33 5.90 -14.99
C ALA A 319 11.80 7.00 -15.93
N ASP A 320 12.01 8.27 -15.59
CA ASP A 320 11.54 9.42 -16.35
C ASP A 320 12.13 9.47 -17.78
N ALA A 321 13.32 8.92 -18.00
CA ALA A 321 13.91 8.77 -19.33
C ALA A 321 13.10 7.88 -20.28
N PHE A 322 12.14 7.12 -19.76
CA PHE A 322 11.22 6.26 -20.52
C PHE A 322 9.80 6.82 -20.62
N ASN A 323 9.53 8.00 -20.06
CA ASN A 323 8.21 8.64 -20.15
C ASN A 323 7.85 8.94 -21.60
N SER A 324 6.56 8.88 -21.89
CA SER A 324 6.02 9.05 -23.24
C SER A 324 4.66 9.76 -23.17
N PRO A 325 4.32 10.66 -24.11
CA PRO A 325 2.97 11.21 -24.22
C PRO A 325 1.94 10.18 -24.72
N LYS A 326 2.41 9.00 -25.17
CA LYS A 326 1.57 7.87 -25.56
C LYS A 326 1.61 6.80 -24.50
N PHE A 327 0.57 5.95 -24.49
CA PHE A 327 0.53 4.77 -23.61
C PHE A 327 1.86 3.98 -23.66
N PRO A 328 2.40 3.53 -22.54
CA PRO A 328 1.86 3.56 -21.17
C PRO A 328 2.01 4.88 -20.42
N GLY A 329 2.55 5.94 -21.02
CA GLY A 329 2.62 7.26 -20.40
C GLY A 329 3.80 7.43 -19.46
N THR A 330 3.58 8.13 -18.35
CA THR A 330 4.54 8.26 -17.25
C THR A 330 4.85 6.91 -16.63
N ARG A 331 6.14 6.66 -16.37
CA ARG A 331 6.62 5.50 -15.62
C ARG A 331 6.56 5.80 -14.12
N VAL A 332 5.60 5.20 -13.45
CA VAL A 332 5.27 5.57 -12.06
C VAL A 332 6.16 4.82 -11.08
N LEU A 333 6.69 5.53 -10.09
CA LEU A 333 7.36 4.97 -8.94
C LEU A 333 6.46 5.08 -7.71
N ILE A 334 6.17 3.94 -7.10
CA ILE A 334 5.46 3.79 -5.83
C ILE A 334 6.50 3.41 -4.78
N GLY A 335 6.51 4.06 -3.63
CA GLY A 335 7.37 3.69 -2.51
C GLY A 335 6.58 3.00 -1.41
N GLU A 336 7.05 1.87 -0.92
CA GLU A 336 6.55 1.35 0.33
C GLU A 336 7.14 2.16 1.49
N THR A 337 6.32 3.01 2.07
CA THR A 337 6.74 4.04 3.01
C THR A 337 5.94 3.94 4.31
N TYR A 338 6.43 3.13 5.26
CA TYR A 338 5.87 3.04 6.61
C TYR A 338 6.47 4.16 7.49
N LEU A 339 6.01 5.38 7.30
CA LEU A 339 6.59 6.56 7.94
C LEU A 339 5.75 7.03 9.14
N PRO A 340 6.38 7.63 10.18
CA PRO A 340 5.70 7.92 11.44
C PRO A 340 4.68 9.06 11.33
N ASN A 341 4.80 9.91 10.34
CA ASN A 341 3.94 11.09 10.19
C ASN A 341 3.94 11.62 8.75
N ILE A 342 3.02 12.54 8.49
CA ILE A 342 2.84 13.15 7.16
C ILE A 342 4.05 13.98 6.72
N GLN A 343 4.82 14.58 7.62
CA GLN A 343 5.99 15.39 7.28
C GLN A 343 7.13 14.52 6.74
N GLU A 344 7.33 13.33 7.27
CA GLU A 344 8.27 12.35 6.73
C GLU A 344 7.79 11.83 5.36
N LEU A 345 6.49 11.57 5.21
CA LEU A 345 5.90 11.17 3.93
C LEU A 345 6.11 12.24 2.85
N LEU A 346 6.00 13.52 3.19
CA LEU A 346 6.21 14.63 2.26
C LEU A 346 7.62 14.66 1.68
N LYS A 347 8.63 14.27 2.45
CA LYS A 347 10.01 14.18 1.96
C LYS A 347 10.16 13.20 0.80
N MET A 348 9.35 12.13 0.79
CA MET A 348 9.37 11.08 -0.24
C MET A 348 8.85 11.52 -1.62
N TYR A 349 8.21 12.69 -1.72
CA TYR A 349 7.89 13.29 -3.02
C TYR A 349 9.08 14.05 -3.62
N GLY A 350 10.08 14.39 -2.80
CA GLY A 350 11.21 15.23 -3.20
C GLY A 350 10.81 16.70 -3.43
N SER A 351 11.56 17.38 -4.24
CA SER A 351 11.30 18.75 -4.67
C SER A 351 11.09 18.83 -6.18
N PRO A 352 10.55 19.94 -6.73
CA PRO A 352 10.39 20.09 -8.18
C PRO A 352 11.69 19.92 -8.97
N ASP A 353 12.84 20.32 -8.41
CA ASP A 353 14.15 20.18 -9.05
C ASP A 353 14.78 18.80 -8.83
N LYS A 354 14.32 18.08 -7.83
CA LYS A 354 14.78 16.74 -7.45
C LYS A 354 13.59 15.89 -7.04
N PRO A 355 12.76 15.47 -8.01
CA PRO A 355 11.58 14.67 -7.72
C PRO A 355 11.98 13.25 -7.29
N GLU A 356 11.20 12.69 -6.37
CA GLU A 356 11.35 11.33 -5.88
C GLU A 356 10.15 10.48 -6.29
N PHE A 357 9.45 9.83 -5.36
CA PHE A 357 8.29 9.03 -5.72
C PHE A 357 7.17 9.86 -6.35
N HIS A 358 6.47 9.25 -7.29
CA HIS A 358 5.16 9.76 -7.74
C HIS A 358 4.11 9.53 -6.66
N LEU A 359 4.15 8.35 -6.04
CA LEU A 359 3.13 7.82 -5.16
C LEU A 359 3.77 7.09 -3.96
N PRO A 360 4.35 7.79 -2.98
CA PRO A 360 4.67 7.14 -1.72
C PRO A 360 3.37 6.67 -1.04
N MET A 361 3.36 5.45 -0.47
CA MET A 361 2.18 4.86 0.16
C MET A 361 1.80 5.63 1.42
N ASP A 362 0.58 6.17 1.47
CA ASP A 362 0.06 6.85 2.65
C ASP A 362 -0.54 5.84 3.63
N THR A 363 0.33 5.28 4.45
CA THR A 363 -0.05 4.36 5.51
C THR A 363 -0.71 5.04 6.71
N GLN A 364 -0.68 6.38 6.79
CA GLN A 364 -1.32 7.14 7.88
C GLN A 364 -2.85 6.98 7.89
N VAL A 365 -3.48 6.93 6.71
CA VAL A 365 -4.92 6.64 6.56
C VAL A 365 -5.16 5.14 6.62
N GLY A 366 -4.36 4.35 5.90
CA GLY A 366 -4.57 2.92 5.70
C GLY A 366 -4.44 2.07 6.96
N PHE A 367 -3.63 2.50 7.93
CA PHE A 367 -3.40 1.73 9.16
C PHE A 367 -4.08 2.32 10.41
N ILE A 368 -5.17 3.04 10.22
CA ILE A 368 -6.12 3.30 11.30
C ILE A 368 -6.85 1.98 11.58
N ASN A 369 -6.50 1.31 12.68
CA ASN A 369 -6.97 -0.04 12.99
C ASN A 369 -8.38 -0.11 13.60
N LYS A 370 -9.16 0.97 13.51
CA LYS A 370 -10.52 1.07 14.06
C LYS A 370 -11.39 1.90 13.13
N LEU A 371 -12.69 1.63 13.11
CA LEU A 371 -13.67 2.52 12.50
C LEU A 371 -13.86 3.76 13.41
N ASP A 372 -12.90 4.66 13.39
CA ASP A 372 -12.89 5.91 14.17
C ASP A 372 -13.00 7.12 13.24
N VAL A 373 -14.17 7.73 13.20
CA VAL A 373 -14.47 8.90 12.35
C VAL A 373 -13.49 10.05 12.60
N THR A 374 -13.09 10.26 13.85
CA THR A 374 -12.18 11.37 14.21
C THR A 374 -10.79 11.12 13.68
N ALA A 375 -10.29 9.90 13.82
CA ALA A 375 -8.99 9.50 13.28
C ALA A 375 -8.97 9.59 11.74
N PHE A 376 -9.96 9.00 11.06
CA PHE A 376 -10.07 9.09 9.59
C PHE A 376 -10.16 10.54 9.10
N ARG A 377 -10.99 11.36 9.76
CA ARG A 377 -11.13 12.78 9.41
C ARG A 377 -9.81 13.53 9.55
N SER A 378 -9.12 13.36 10.67
CA SER A 378 -7.83 14.02 10.91
C SER A 378 -6.84 13.68 9.81
N LYS A 379 -6.67 12.39 9.50
CA LYS A 379 -5.73 11.95 8.47
C LYS A 379 -6.12 12.41 7.05
N LEU A 380 -7.40 12.42 6.71
CA LEU A 380 -7.85 12.96 5.43
C LEU A 380 -7.70 14.49 5.33
N ILE A 381 -7.76 15.21 6.44
CA ILE A 381 -7.40 16.63 6.49
C ILE A 381 -5.90 16.81 6.26
N ASP A 382 -5.05 16.03 6.95
CA ASP A 382 -3.60 16.05 6.76
C ASP A 382 -3.25 15.81 5.29
N VAL A 383 -3.86 14.79 4.66
CA VAL A 383 -3.71 14.50 3.21
C VAL A 383 -4.09 15.71 2.35
N GLN A 384 -5.16 16.41 2.68
CA GLN A 384 -5.63 17.55 1.87
C GLN A 384 -4.77 18.80 2.08
N THR A 385 -4.31 19.08 3.32
CA THR A 385 -3.63 20.33 3.68
C THR A 385 -2.12 20.24 3.51
N GLU A 386 -1.52 19.12 3.91
CA GLU A 386 -0.06 18.95 3.93
C GLU A 386 0.49 18.44 2.60
N ILE A 387 -0.14 17.42 2.00
CA ILE A 387 0.32 16.87 0.70
C ILE A 387 0.17 17.91 -0.42
N GLY A 388 -0.76 18.87 -0.28
CA GLY A 388 -0.88 20.02 -1.18
C GLY A 388 -1.19 19.60 -2.61
N HIS A 389 -0.31 19.92 -3.57
CA HIS A 389 -0.46 19.59 -4.99
C HIS A 389 0.00 18.17 -5.36
N ASN A 390 0.78 17.51 -4.49
CA ASN A 390 1.17 16.13 -4.70
C ASN A 390 -0.04 15.19 -4.63
N ILE A 391 0.10 13.98 -5.12
CA ILE A 391 -1.00 13.00 -5.21
C ILE A 391 -0.81 11.94 -4.13
N PRO A 392 -1.73 11.82 -3.16
CA PRO A 392 -1.66 10.74 -2.19
C PRO A 392 -1.99 9.40 -2.85
N LEU A 393 -1.33 8.33 -2.39
CA LEU A 393 -1.70 6.95 -2.67
C LEU A 393 -2.36 6.36 -1.44
N LEU A 394 -3.67 6.12 -1.51
CA LEU A 394 -4.44 5.56 -0.41
C LEU A 394 -4.59 4.05 -0.59
N LEU A 395 -4.42 3.30 0.49
CA LEU A 395 -4.66 1.86 0.58
C LEU A 395 -5.14 1.52 1.99
N PHE A 396 -5.77 0.35 2.15
CA PHE A 396 -6.21 -0.14 3.48
C PHE A 396 -5.57 -1.46 3.87
N ASP A 397 -5.19 -2.29 2.91
CA ASP A 397 -4.54 -3.58 3.09
C ASP A 397 -3.66 -3.93 1.89
N ASN A 398 -2.93 -5.02 2.00
CA ASN A 398 -2.06 -5.61 1.00
C ASN A 398 -1.77 -7.08 1.38
N HIS A 399 -0.83 -7.71 0.67
CA HIS A 399 -0.43 -9.09 0.95
C HIS A 399 0.32 -9.30 2.29
N ASP A 400 0.69 -8.23 3.01
CA ASP A 400 1.38 -8.27 4.30
C ASP A 400 0.47 -7.92 5.49
N ASN A 401 -0.75 -7.48 5.22
CA ASN A 401 -1.68 -7.05 6.26
C ASN A 401 -3.00 -7.80 6.16
N PRO A 402 -3.62 -8.14 7.31
CA PRO A 402 -4.93 -8.77 7.33
C PRO A 402 -5.96 -7.98 6.53
N ARG A 403 -6.86 -8.69 5.84
CA ARG A 403 -7.93 -8.08 5.03
C ARG A 403 -8.90 -7.27 5.89
N LEU A 404 -9.70 -6.46 5.23
CA LEU A 404 -10.63 -5.51 5.84
C LEU A 404 -11.59 -6.13 6.87
N ASP A 405 -12.04 -7.38 6.64
CA ASP A 405 -12.94 -8.08 7.56
C ASP A 405 -12.30 -8.33 8.93
N MET A 406 -11.03 -8.73 8.96
CA MET A 406 -10.32 -9.00 10.21
C MET A 406 -9.96 -7.71 10.95
N ARG A 407 -9.64 -6.63 10.22
CA ARG A 407 -9.22 -5.35 10.82
C ARG A 407 -10.39 -4.49 11.30
N TYR A 408 -11.51 -4.50 10.59
CA TYR A 408 -12.62 -3.57 10.80
C TYR A 408 -13.97 -4.26 10.98
N GLY A 409 -14.08 -5.54 10.62
CA GLY A 409 -15.32 -6.28 10.66
C GLY A 409 -15.84 -6.53 12.08
N ASP A 410 -17.15 -6.68 12.20
CA ASP A 410 -17.84 -7.07 13.43
C ASP A 410 -18.46 -8.47 13.33
N GLY A 411 -18.25 -9.15 12.19
CA GLY A 411 -18.78 -10.48 11.89
C GLY A 411 -20.28 -10.50 11.51
N VAL A 412 -20.96 -9.36 11.54
CA VAL A 412 -22.39 -9.21 11.20
C VAL A 412 -22.56 -8.26 10.00
N HIS A 413 -21.83 -7.14 9.99
CA HIS A 413 -21.96 -6.07 9.01
C HIS A 413 -20.73 -5.97 8.10
N ASP A 414 -19.88 -7.00 8.01
CA ASP A 414 -18.60 -6.97 7.31
C ASP A 414 -18.72 -6.38 5.89
N THR A 415 -19.74 -6.79 5.12
CA THR A 415 -19.96 -6.28 3.76
C THR A 415 -20.32 -4.78 3.73
N ASP A 416 -21.11 -4.29 4.70
CA ASP A 416 -21.47 -2.88 4.77
C ASP A 416 -20.28 -2.04 5.23
N ILE A 417 -19.47 -2.55 6.15
CA ILE A 417 -18.20 -1.95 6.59
C ILE A 417 -17.23 -1.84 5.40
N GLN A 418 -17.11 -2.89 4.57
CA GLN A 418 -16.28 -2.84 3.36
C GLN A 418 -16.81 -1.83 2.34
N ARG A 419 -18.13 -1.61 2.24
CA ARG A 419 -18.69 -0.49 1.45
C ARG A 419 -18.28 0.87 1.99
N VAL A 420 -18.27 1.04 3.31
CA VAL A 420 -17.79 2.26 3.98
C VAL A 420 -16.34 2.52 3.61
N LEU A 421 -15.45 1.56 3.82
CA LEU A 421 -14.00 1.70 3.59
C LEU A 421 -13.69 1.93 2.10
N SER A 422 -14.27 1.14 1.20
CA SER A 422 -14.09 1.35 -0.24
C SER A 422 -14.61 2.72 -0.70
N THR A 423 -15.66 3.25 -0.05
CA THR A 423 -16.12 4.62 -0.33
C THR A 423 -15.10 5.66 0.11
N VAL A 424 -14.50 5.50 1.28
CA VAL A 424 -13.41 6.39 1.72
C VAL A 424 -12.24 6.30 0.73
N LEU A 425 -11.86 5.10 0.32
CA LEU A 425 -10.75 4.87 -0.62
C LEU A 425 -10.97 5.54 -1.98
N PHE A 426 -12.11 5.28 -2.62
CA PHE A 426 -12.35 5.74 -4.00
C PHE A 426 -12.94 7.14 -4.10
N ALA A 427 -13.68 7.60 -3.10
CA ALA A 427 -14.30 8.92 -3.12
C ALA A 427 -13.41 10.03 -2.53
N SER A 428 -12.27 9.70 -1.92
CA SER A 428 -11.27 10.67 -1.50
C SER A 428 -10.38 11.11 -2.66
N ARG A 429 -9.61 12.18 -2.43
CA ARG A 429 -8.61 12.67 -3.39
C ARG A 429 -7.42 11.72 -3.44
N GLY A 430 -6.90 11.47 -4.63
CA GLY A 430 -5.67 10.70 -4.87
C GLY A 430 -5.88 9.40 -5.61
N THR A 431 -4.81 8.67 -5.76
CA THR A 431 -4.76 7.33 -6.35
C THR A 431 -5.21 6.30 -5.32
N ALA A 432 -5.98 5.32 -5.76
CA ALA A 432 -6.48 4.24 -4.92
C ALA A 432 -5.75 2.94 -5.27
N LEU A 433 -5.23 2.26 -4.25
CA LEU A 433 -4.67 0.92 -4.35
C LEU A 433 -5.47 -0.02 -3.46
N PHE A 434 -5.82 -1.21 -3.97
CA PHE A 434 -6.50 -2.24 -3.20
C PHE A 434 -6.06 -3.64 -3.61
N TYR A 435 -6.23 -4.58 -2.71
CA TYR A 435 -5.71 -5.94 -2.81
C TYR A 435 -6.72 -6.87 -3.50
N TYR A 436 -6.22 -7.90 -4.24
CA TYR A 436 -7.09 -8.85 -4.92
C TYR A 436 -8.08 -9.51 -3.96
N GLY A 437 -9.34 -9.60 -4.40
CA GLY A 437 -10.41 -10.22 -3.63
C GLY A 437 -11.17 -9.28 -2.69
N ASP A 438 -10.71 -8.06 -2.46
CA ASP A 438 -11.45 -7.06 -1.67
C ASP A 438 -12.77 -6.71 -2.33
N GLU A 439 -12.79 -6.64 -3.65
CA GLU A 439 -13.98 -6.33 -4.45
C GLU A 439 -15.10 -7.37 -4.34
N ILE A 440 -14.79 -8.57 -3.88
CA ILE A 440 -15.77 -9.61 -3.58
C ILE A 440 -15.95 -9.89 -2.09
N GLY A 441 -15.14 -9.25 -1.24
CA GLY A 441 -15.18 -9.38 0.21
C GLY A 441 -14.51 -10.65 0.73
N MET A 442 -13.40 -11.07 0.14
CA MET A 442 -12.58 -12.17 0.67
C MET A 442 -12.18 -11.89 2.11
N LYS A 443 -12.02 -12.96 2.88
CA LYS A 443 -11.74 -12.90 4.32
C LYS A 443 -10.34 -13.42 4.62
N THR A 444 -9.68 -12.80 5.61
CA THR A 444 -8.48 -13.39 6.20
C THR A 444 -8.82 -14.72 6.88
N THR A 445 -8.10 -15.77 6.51
CA THR A 445 -8.33 -17.13 7.05
C THR A 445 -7.01 -17.70 7.57
N PRO A 446 -6.57 -17.29 8.78
CA PRO A 446 -5.27 -17.68 9.30
C PRO A 446 -5.21 -19.18 9.63
N PRO A 447 -4.04 -19.81 9.54
CA PRO A 447 -3.85 -21.20 9.94
C PRO A 447 -4.24 -21.41 11.40
N THR A 448 -4.84 -22.57 11.69
CA THR A 448 -5.26 -22.95 13.04
C THR A 448 -4.26 -23.83 13.76
N ARG A 449 -3.29 -24.41 13.04
CA ARG A 449 -2.25 -25.31 13.56
C ARG A 449 -0.90 -24.87 13.00
N LYS A 450 0.16 -25.05 13.80
CA LYS A 450 1.53 -24.66 13.38
C LYS A 450 2.02 -25.40 12.13
N GLU A 451 1.66 -26.66 11.98
CA GLU A 451 2.06 -27.49 10.83
C GLU A 451 1.42 -27.05 9.50
N ASP A 452 0.36 -26.25 9.55
CA ASP A 452 -0.30 -25.69 8.36
C ASP A 452 0.31 -24.35 7.92
N VAL A 453 1.14 -23.73 8.76
CA VAL A 453 1.79 -22.45 8.48
C VAL A 453 2.85 -22.62 7.40
N LYS A 454 2.79 -21.77 6.36
CA LYS A 454 3.79 -21.69 5.29
C LYS A 454 4.71 -20.48 5.48
N ASP A 455 4.14 -19.35 5.91
CA ASP A 455 4.92 -18.13 6.12
C ASP A 455 5.94 -18.30 7.28
N PRO A 456 7.24 -18.10 7.02
CA PRO A 456 8.28 -18.21 8.05
C PRO A 456 8.05 -17.32 9.26
N ILE A 457 7.44 -16.14 9.09
CA ILE A 457 7.05 -15.27 10.22
C ILE A 457 6.18 -16.04 11.21
N GLY A 458 5.16 -16.73 10.69
CA GLY A 458 4.26 -17.52 11.52
C GLY A 458 4.93 -18.78 12.09
N VAL A 459 5.86 -19.39 11.36
CA VAL A 459 6.64 -20.54 11.86
C VAL A 459 7.48 -20.14 13.08
N ILE A 460 8.13 -18.97 13.02
CA ILE A 460 8.99 -18.43 14.10
C ILE A 460 8.12 -17.92 15.27
N GLY A 461 7.08 -17.13 14.98
CA GLY A 461 6.29 -16.40 15.98
C GLY A 461 5.16 -17.18 16.63
N TRP A 462 4.84 -18.42 16.16
CA TRP A 462 3.72 -19.21 16.65
C TRP A 462 3.73 -19.41 18.17
N PRO A 463 2.57 -19.33 18.84
CA PRO A 463 1.20 -19.07 18.35
C PRO A 463 0.81 -17.58 18.38
N LYS A 464 1.69 -16.68 18.79
CA LYS A 464 1.40 -15.26 18.95
C LYS A 464 1.30 -14.57 17.59
N GLU A 465 2.26 -14.84 16.73
CA GLU A 465 2.28 -14.43 15.34
C GLU A 465 2.01 -15.66 14.46
N LYS A 466 1.01 -15.55 13.56
CA LYS A 466 0.58 -16.67 12.71
C LYS A 466 1.05 -16.55 11.26
N GLY A 467 1.75 -15.47 10.94
CA GLY A 467 2.17 -15.16 9.60
C GLY A 467 1.02 -14.63 8.72
N ARG A 468 1.34 -14.45 7.44
CA ARG A 468 0.52 -13.77 6.43
C ARG A 468 -0.25 -14.74 5.52
N ASP A 469 -0.26 -16.04 5.82
CA ASP A 469 -0.96 -17.05 4.98
C ASP A 469 -2.47 -16.76 4.87
N GLY A 470 -3.07 -16.19 5.91
CA GLY A 470 -4.50 -15.95 6.00
C GLY A 470 -5.06 -15.00 4.94
N GLU A 471 -4.34 -13.94 4.63
CA GLU A 471 -4.66 -12.94 3.61
C GLU A 471 -4.19 -13.35 2.21
N ARG A 472 -3.26 -14.30 2.09
CA ARG A 472 -2.66 -14.76 0.84
C ARG A 472 -3.36 -15.96 0.21
N THR A 473 -4.54 -16.36 0.74
CA THR A 473 -5.32 -17.49 0.24
C THR A 473 -5.73 -17.32 -1.22
N PRO A 474 -5.93 -18.44 -1.98
CA PRO A 474 -6.31 -18.38 -3.39
C PRO A 474 -7.55 -17.56 -3.69
N MET A 475 -7.52 -16.82 -4.82
CA MET A 475 -8.67 -16.08 -5.33
C MET A 475 -9.87 -17.00 -5.58
N GLN A 476 -11.06 -16.52 -5.23
CA GLN A 476 -12.30 -17.31 -5.26
C GLN A 476 -13.11 -16.93 -6.51
N TRP A 477 -12.93 -17.68 -7.61
CA TRP A 477 -13.56 -17.36 -8.90
C TRP A 477 -15.01 -17.85 -8.98
N ASP A 478 -15.27 -19.07 -8.52
CA ASP A 478 -16.57 -19.72 -8.63
C ASP A 478 -16.77 -20.80 -7.55
N THR A 479 -17.83 -21.61 -7.68
CA THR A 479 -18.15 -22.70 -6.74
C THR A 479 -17.58 -24.06 -7.13
N SER A 480 -16.76 -24.14 -8.19
CA SER A 480 -16.10 -25.37 -8.60
C SER A 480 -14.99 -25.80 -7.64
N ALA A 481 -14.38 -26.95 -7.89
CA ALA A 481 -13.27 -27.43 -7.08
C ALA A 481 -12.17 -26.36 -6.98
N ASN A 482 -11.60 -26.19 -5.77
CA ASN A 482 -10.60 -25.16 -5.46
C ASN A 482 -11.04 -23.73 -5.85
N ALA A 483 -12.35 -23.47 -5.82
CA ALA A 483 -12.96 -22.18 -6.19
C ALA A 483 -12.55 -21.68 -7.60
N GLY A 484 -12.29 -22.58 -8.54
CA GLY A 484 -11.85 -22.25 -9.90
C GLY A 484 -10.43 -21.72 -10.00
N PHE A 485 -9.67 -21.70 -8.90
CA PHE A 485 -8.30 -21.22 -8.87
C PHE A 485 -7.32 -22.16 -9.56
N THR A 486 -7.42 -23.48 -9.30
CA THR A 486 -6.52 -24.52 -9.83
C THR A 486 -7.25 -25.84 -10.06
N THR A 487 -6.78 -26.63 -11.00
CA THR A 487 -7.19 -28.04 -11.17
C THR A 487 -6.37 -28.99 -10.29
N GLY A 488 -5.26 -28.53 -9.73
CA GLY A 488 -4.36 -29.28 -8.85
C GLY A 488 -4.65 -29.05 -7.36
N LYS A 489 -3.66 -29.31 -6.52
CA LYS A 489 -3.70 -29.02 -5.09
C LYS A 489 -3.20 -27.60 -4.85
N PRO A 490 -4.02 -26.67 -4.36
CA PRO A 490 -3.58 -25.30 -4.14
C PRO A 490 -2.48 -25.23 -3.07
N TRP A 491 -1.53 -24.31 -3.23
CA TRP A 491 -0.38 -24.09 -2.34
C TRP A 491 -0.79 -23.68 -0.91
N LEU A 492 -1.88 -22.90 -0.80
CA LEU A 492 -2.61 -22.64 0.46
C LEU A 492 -4.05 -23.15 0.31
N PRO A 493 -4.70 -23.55 1.42
CA PRO A 493 -6.09 -23.99 1.37
C PRO A 493 -7.02 -22.89 0.88
N VAL A 494 -7.98 -23.25 0.02
CA VAL A 494 -9.09 -22.35 -0.34
C VAL A 494 -10.00 -22.18 0.88
N PRO A 495 -10.34 -20.93 1.28
CA PRO A 495 -11.21 -20.70 2.41
C PRO A 495 -12.61 -21.28 2.21
N PRO A 496 -13.27 -21.82 3.27
CA PRO A 496 -14.66 -22.29 3.19
C PRO A 496 -15.66 -21.22 2.72
N SER A 497 -15.33 -19.95 2.90
CA SER A 497 -16.13 -18.81 2.41
C SER A 497 -16.31 -18.78 0.90
N ALA A 498 -15.45 -19.45 0.12
CA ALA A 498 -15.55 -19.55 -1.34
C ALA A 498 -16.92 -20.10 -1.83
N ALA A 499 -17.58 -20.90 -1.03
CA ALA A 499 -18.93 -21.40 -1.35
C ALA A 499 -19.97 -20.28 -1.55
N THR A 500 -19.76 -19.11 -0.95
CA THR A 500 -20.70 -17.96 -1.02
C THR A 500 -20.02 -16.65 -1.43
N ILE A 501 -18.73 -16.52 -1.18
CA ILE A 501 -17.91 -15.35 -1.53
C ILE A 501 -17.04 -15.75 -2.72
N ASN A 502 -17.49 -15.45 -3.93
CA ASN A 502 -16.72 -15.71 -5.16
C ASN A 502 -17.17 -14.75 -6.27
N VAL A 503 -16.34 -14.66 -7.32
CA VAL A 503 -16.57 -13.73 -8.43
C VAL A 503 -17.86 -14.01 -9.18
N GLU A 504 -18.19 -15.28 -9.43
CA GLU A 504 -19.42 -15.67 -10.14
C GLU A 504 -20.68 -15.19 -9.40
N ALA A 505 -20.78 -15.47 -8.10
CA ALA A 505 -21.87 -15.03 -7.26
C ALA A 505 -21.92 -13.49 -7.15
N ALA A 506 -20.76 -12.85 -6.98
CA ALA A 506 -20.66 -11.39 -6.86
C ALA A 506 -21.07 -10.67 -8.17
N LYS A 507 -20.75 -11.23 -9.33
CA LYS A 507 -21.20 -10.70 -10.64
C LYS A 507 -22.69 -10.87 -10.88
N ALA A 508 -23.28 -11.93 -10.37
CA ALA A 508 -24.72 -12.23 -10.50
C ALA A 508 -25.61 -11.32 -9.63
N ASP A 509 -25.14 -10.91 -8.45
CA ASP A 509 -25.93 -10.06 -7.54
C ASP A 509 -25.72 -8.56 -7.86
N PRO A 510 -26.78 -7.82 -8.30
CA PRO A 510 -26.69 -6.38 -8.56
C PRO A 510 -26.43 -5.52 -7.32
N LYS A 511 -26.54 -6.08 -6.11
CA LYS A 511 -26.29 -5.41 -4.83
C LYS A 511 -24.96 -5.81 -4.21
N SER A 512 -24.17 -6.64 -4.88
CA SER A 512 -22.89 -7.15 -4.38
C SER A 512 -21.87 -6.05 -4.12
N LEU A 513 -20.84 -6.39 -3.36
CA LEU A 513 -19.68 -5.55 -3.13
C LEU A 513 -18.93 -5.29 -4.46
N PHE A 514 -18.84 -6.29 -5.35
CA PHE A 514 -18.25 -6.13 -6.69
C PHE A 514 -18.92 -5.00 -7.50
N ARG A 515 -20.27 -4.99 -7.52
CA ARG A 515 -21.03 -3.93 -8.22
C ARG A 515 -20.88 -2.57 -7.55
N TRP A 516 -20.67 -2.57 -6.23
CA TRP A 516 -20.35 -1.37 -5.48
C TRP A 516 -19.00 -0.79 -5.88
N TYR A 517 -17.94 -1.61 -5.91
CA TYR A 517 -16.61 -1.22 -6.38
C TYR A 517 -16.66 -0.70 -7.80
N GLN A 518 -17.28 -1.41 -8.75
CA GLN A 518 -17.47 -0.93 -10.12
C GLN A 518 -18.12 0.46 -10.18
N SER A 519 -19.12 0.70 -9.33
CA SER A 519 -19.83 1.99 -9.31
C SER A 519 -18.96 3.12 -8.78
N LEU A 520 -18.21 2.87 -7.72
CA LEU A 520 -17.25 3.83 -7.15
C LEU A 520 -16.11 4.14 -8.12
N ILE A 521 -15.51 3.12 -8.71
CA ILE A 521 -14.43 3.27 -9.70
C ILE A 521 -14.92 4.07 -10.91
N ARG A 522 -16.12 3.78 -11.40
CA ARG A 522 -16.73 4.56 -12.48
C ARG A 522 -16.92 6.03 -12.09
N LEU A 523 -17.46 6.30 -10.90
CA LEU A 523 -17.60 7.68 -10.41
C LEU A 523 -16.25 8.38 -10.31
N LYS A 524 -15.24 7.72 -9.73
CA LYS A 524 -13.87 8.24 -9.62
C LYS A 524 -13.31 8.68 -10.97
N LYS A 525 -13.56 7.89 -12.02
CA LYS A 525 -13.02 8.13 -13.36
C LYS A 525 -13.84 9.12 -14.21
N THR A 526 -15.16 9.14 -14.06
CA THR A 526 -16.03 9.86 -14.97
C THR A 526 -16.61 11.15 -14.42
N ASN A 527 -16.64 11.31 -13.09
CA ASN A 527 -17.14 12.54 -12.48
C ASN A 527 -15.99 13.53 -12.23
N PRO A 528 -16.02 14.74 -12.79
CA PRO A 528 -14.92 15.70 -12.69
C PRO A 528 -14.60 16.11 -11.24
N ALA A 529 -15.59 16.13 -10.34
CA ALA A 529 -15.34 16.43 -8.94
C ALA A 529 -14.48 15.36 -8.26
N PHE A 530 -14.63 14.09 -8.62
CA PHE A 530 -13.78 13.02 -8.11
C PHE A 530 -12.41 12.96 -8.79
N ALA A 531 -12.36 13.21 -10.11
CA ALA A 531 -11.11 13.11 -10.86
C ALA A 531 -10.07 14.16 -10.42
N ASN A 532 -10.49 15.41 -10.23
CA ASN A 532 -9.57 16.54 -9.99
C ASN A 532 -9.92 17.38 -8.76
N GLY A 533 -10.94 17.01 -8.00
CA GLY A 533 -11.47 17.83 -6.91
C GLY A 533 -10.67 17.70 -5.61
N ALA A 534 -10.69 18.78 -4.83
CA ALA A 534 -10.24 18.79 -3.45
C ALA A 534 -11.28 18.14 -2.53
N ASN A 535 -10.84 17.70 -1.35
CA ASN A 535 -11.71 17.30 -0.25
C ASN A 535 -11.97 18.50 0.66
N LEU A 536 -13.23 18.84 0.90
CA LEU A 536 -13.63 19.78 1.95
C LEU A 536 -14.40 19.00 3.01
N MET A 537 -13.84 18.86 4.22
CA MET A 537 -14.52 18.16 5.32
C MET A 537 -15.74 18.94 5.78
N LEU A 538 -16.86 18.23 5.96
CA LEU A 538 -18.11 18.73 6.46
C LEU A 538 -18.38 18.16 7.84
N ASP A 539 -19.15 18.90 8.67
CA ASP A 539 -19.58 18.46 10.02
C ASP A 539 -18.44 17.86 10.86
N THR A 540 -17.37 18.64 11.04
CA THR A 540 -16.09 18.20 11.66
C THR A 540 -16.21 17.75 13.10
N GLU A 541 -17.30 18.10 13.80
CA GLU A 541 -17.57 17.70 15.18
C GLU A 541 -18.31 16.34 15.28
N ASN A 542 -18.76 15.79 14.18
CA ASN A 542 -19.51 14.54 14.18
C ASN A 542 -18.59 13.34 14.43
N THR A 543 -18.87 12.54 15.44
CA THR A 543 -18.08 11.38 15.84
C THR A 543 -18.60 10.05 15.29
N LYS A 544 -19.71 10.07 14.52
CA LYS A 544 -20.37 8.88 13.99
C LYS A 544 -20.44 8.85 12.46
N VAL A 545 -20.51 10.02 11.84
CA VAL A 545 -20.58 10.17 10.38
C VAL A 545 -19.38 10.95 9.88
N LEU A 546 -18.65 10.35 8.96
CA LEU A 546 -17.62 11.02 8.17
C LEU A 546 -18.29 11.64 6.96
N SER A 547 -18.12 12.95 6.74
CA SER A 547 -18.69 13.65 5.59
C SER A 547 -17.73 14.66 4.99
N TRP A 548 -17.71 14.71 3.66
CA TRP A 548 -16.89 15.66 2.91
C TRP A 548 -17.55 16.01 1.59
N MET A 549 -17.07 17.07 0.99
CA MET A 549 -17.45 17.51 -0.34
C MET A 549 -16.26 17.43 -1.28
N ARG A 550 -16.52 16.94 -2.48
CA ARG A 550 -15.58 16.98 -3.60
C ARG A 550 -15.87 18.21 -4.44
N GLN A 551 -14.88 19.08 -4.61
CA GLN A 551 -14.99 20.34 -5.31
C GLN A 551 -13.91 20.45 -6.38
N ALA A 552 -14.31 20.65 -7.64
CA ALA A 552 -13.39 20.94 -8.74
C ALA A 552 -13.88 22.16 -9.53
N PRO A 553 -12.98 23.00 -10.06
CA PRO A 553 -13.37 24.18 -10.84
C PRO A 553 -14.23 23.80 -12.04
N GLY A 554 -15.41 24.41 -12.15
CA GLY A 554 -16.34 24.19 -13.25
C GLY A 554 -17.13 22.87 -13.22
N ALA A 555 -16.97 22.06 -12.19
CA ALA A 555 -17.76 20.85 -11.96
C ALA A 555 -18.86 21.09 -10.92
N ALA A 556 -19.92 20.28 -10.98
CA ALA A 556 -20.89 20.22 -9.89
C ALA A 556 -20.23 19.64 -8.64
N GLU A 557 -20.56 20.21 -7.48
CA GLU A 557 -20.06 19.74 -6.21
C GLU A 557 -20.72 18.41 -5.81
N VAL A 558 -19.95 17.51 -5.21
CA VAL A 558 -20.44 16.19 -4.79
C VAL A 558 -20.24 16.01 -3.30
N VAL A 559 -21.34 15.78 -2.58
CA VAL A 559 -21.31 15.45 -1.16
C VAL A 559 -21.20 13.93 -0.96
N VAL A 560 -20.34 13.54 -0.03
CA VAL A 560 -20.19 12.17 0.45
C VAL A 560 -20.48 12.14 1.95
N ALA A 561 -21.33 11.23 2.40
CA ALA A 561 -21.64 11.01 3.81
C ALA A 561 -21.63 9.51 4.12
N VAL A 562 -20.89 9.12 5.15
CA VAL A 562 -20.62 7.73 5.48
C VAL A 562 -20.82 7.50 6.98
N ASN A 563 -21.75 6.63 7.35
CA ASN A 563 -22.01 6.25 8.74
C ASN A 563 -21.05 5.13 9.17
N PHE A 564 -20.23 5.37 10.17
CA PHE A 564 -19.27 4.41 10.73
C PHE A 564 -19.83 3.54 11.86
N THR A 565 -21.16 3.57 12.06
CA THR A 565 -21.81 2.88 13.20
C THR A 565 -22.92 1.94 12.76
N ALA A 566 -23.21 0.95 13.59
CA ALA A 566 -24.35 0.06 13.42
C ALA A 566 -25.71 0.73 13.69
N ASP A 567 -25.72 1.95 14.22
CA ASP A 567 -26.95 2.70 14.46
C ASP A 567 -27.30 3.60 13.28
N PRO A 568 -28.56 3.72 12.87
CA PRO A 568 -28.98 4.71 11.88
C PRO A 568 -28.63 6.14 12.31
N GLN A 569 -28.17 6.97 11.38
CA GLN A 569 -27.80 8.36 11.64
C GLN A 569 -28.61 9.31 10.73
N ILE A 570 -28.81 10.53 11.22
CA ILE A 570 -29.38 11.64 10.44
C ILE A 570 -28.42 12.82 10.59
N VAL A 571 -27.94 13.35 9.46
CA VAL A 571 -27.04 14.50 9.47
C VAL A 571 -27.62 15.67 8.70
N ASN A 572 -27.35 16.90 9.20
CA ASN A 572 -27.64 18.14 8.50
C ASN A 572 -26.31 18.76 8.06
N LEU A 573 -26.04 18.70 6.76
CA LEU A 573 -24.81 19.25 6.18
C LEU A 573 -25.00 20.64 5.55
N ALA A 574 -26.24 21.16 5.47
CA ALA A 574 -26.54 22.47 4.90
C ALA A 574 -25.97 23.62 5.71
N ALA A 575 -25.96 23.49 7.04
CA ALA A 575 -25.47 24.53 7.95
C ALA A 575 -23.93 24.64 7.99
N ARG A 576 -23.22 23.69 7.40
CA ARG A 576 -21.76 23.53 7.51
C ARG A 576 -20.99 23.93 6.23
N GLY A 577 -21.71 24.34 5.17
CA GLY A 577 -21.14 24.85 3.92
C GLY A 577 -21.67 26.26 3.61
N ALA A 578 -20.80 27.24 3.44
CA ALA A 578 -21.17 28.61 3.13
C ALA A 578 -21.94 28.65 1.77
N GLY A 579 -23.20 29.08 1.81
CA GLY A 579 -24.02 29.32 0.60
C GLY A 579 -24.90 28.16 0.12
N MET A 580 -24.98 27.01 0.85
CA MET A 580 -25.63 25.78 0.37
C MET A 580 -27.07 25.55 0.87
N GLN A 581 -27.72 26.52 1.45
CA GLN A 581 -29.02 26.38 2.16
C GLN A 581 -30.21 25.92 1.27
N ALA A 582 -30.09 25.91 -0.05
CA ALA A 582 -31.18 25.55 -0.97
C ALA A 582 -30.80 24.52 -2.04
N ALA A 583 -29.66 23.83 -1.91
CA ALA A 583 -29.21 22.91 -2.93
C ALA A 583 -30.03 21.60 -2.90
N HIS A 584 -30.57 21.22 -4.05
CA HIS A 584 -31.15 19.90 -4.27
C HIS A 584 -30.06 18.86 -4.48
N LEU A 585 -30.28 17.64 -3.97
CA LEU A 585 -29.38 16.52 -4.14
C LEU A 585 -29.87 15.59 -5.24
N THR A 586 -29.01 15.33 -6.20
CA THR A 586 -29.17 14.22 -7.16
C THR A 586 -28.33 13.04 -6.68
N THR A 587 -28.95 11.92 -6.35
CA THR A 587 -28.24 10.73 -5.88
C THR A 587 -27.37 10.14 -6.99
N LEU A 588 -26.08 10.00 -6.76
CA LEU A 588 -25.13 9.31 -7.62
C LEU A 588 -24.93 7.85 -7.18
N LEU A 589 -24.79 7.61 -5.87
CA LEU A 589 -24.64 6.28 -5.29
C LEU A 589 -25.15 6.30 -3.85
N LYS A 590 -25.72 5.19 -3.40
CA LYS A 590 -26.11 4.96 -2.00
C LYS A 590 -26.15 3.49 -1.66
N THR A 591 -26.01 3.16 -0.37
CA THR A 591 -26.19 1.78 0.11
C THR A 591 -27.50 1.19 -0.43
N PRO A 592 -27.51 -0.06 -0.94
CA PRO A 592 -28.72 -0.72 -1.44
C PRO A 592 -29.85 -0.72 -0.39
N GLY A 593 -31.07 -0.30 -0.80
CA GLY A 593 -32.22 -0.17 0.10
C GLY A 593 -32.22 1.08 0.97
N GLY A 594 -31.13 1.85 1.03
CA GLY A 594 -31.06 3.08 1.82
C GLY A 594 -31.99 4.19 1.31
N PRO A 595 -32.31 5.19 2.15
CA PRO A 595 -33.16 6.31 1.77
C PRO A 595 -32.53 7.19 0.66
N VAL A 596 -33.36 7.98 -0.01
CA VAL A 596 -32.96 8.95 -1.03
C VAL A 596 -33.13 10.35 -0.44
N PRO A 597 -32.06 11.02 0.00
CA PRO A 597 -32.12 12.40 0.47
C PRO A 597 -32.47 13.34 -0.68
N ARG A 598 -33.23 14.42 -0.39
CA ARG A 598 -33.60 15.44 -1.36
C ARG A 598 -32.83 16.75 -1.15
N SER A 599 -32.30 16.96 0.06
CA SER A 599 -31.53 18.12 0.44
C SER A 599 -30.44 17.76 1.42
N MET A 600 -29.48 18.66 1.63
CA MET A 600 -28.42 18.49 2.63
C MET A 600 -28.91 18.67 4.09
N GLU A 601 -30.15 19.15 4.31
CA GLU A 601 -30.69 19.40 5.65
C GLU A 601 -31.01 18.11 6.42
N SER A 602 -31.28 16.99 5.70
CA SER A 602 -31.65 15.73 6.33
C SER A 602 -31.19 14.56 5.48
N ILE A 603 -29.94 14.17 5.60
CA ILE A 603 -29.38 12.97 4.99
C ILE A 603 -29.52 11.83 6.01
N LYS A 604 -30.40 10.87 5.70
CA LYS A 604 -30.62 9.68 6.53
C LYS A 604 -29.71 8.56 6.04
N LEU A 605 -28.96 7.97 6.94
CA LEU A 605 -28.05 6.85 6.69
C LEU A 605 -28.49 5.66 7.57
N GLY A 606 -28.61 4.49 6.99
CA GLY A 606 -28.79 3.24 7.74
C GLY A 606 -27.50 2.84 8.49
N PRO A 607 -27.52 1.67 9.18
CA PRO A 607 -26.29 1.07 9.72
C PRO A 607 -25.22 0.99 8.65
N TYR A 608 -24.02 1.48 8.95
CA TYR A 608 -22.89 1.58 8.00
C TYR A 608 -23.31 2.11 6.61
N GLY A 609 -24.28 3.02 6.60
CA GLY A 609 -24.89 3.55 5.37
C GLY A 609 -24.00 4.57 4.68
N VAL A 610 -24.00 4.54 3.35
CA VAL A 610 -23.28 5.46 2.48
C VAL A 610 -24.26 6.24 1.61
N TYR A 611 -23.97 7.52 1.41
CA TYR A 611 -24.65 8.38 0.45
C TYR A 611 -23.64 9.24 -0.31
N ILE A 612 -23.77 9.28 -1.65
CA ILE A 612 -23.05 10.16 -2.56
C ILE A 612 -24.08 10.89 -3.43
N GLY A 613 -24.05 12.22 -3.42
CA GLY A 613 -25.00 13.05 -4.16
C GLY A 613 -24.37 14.30 -4.74
N GLU A 614 -24.82 14.66 -5.94
CA GLU A 614 -24.44 15.88 -6.65
C GLU A 614 -25.36 17.04 -6.24
N LEU A 615 -24.79 18.20 -5.95
CA LEU A 615 -25.50 19.45 -5.66
C LEU A 615 -25.95 20.13 -6.96
N ARG A 616 -27.21 20.57 -6.99
CA ARG A 616 -27.82 21.32 -8.09
C ARG A 616 -28.52 22.57 -7.61
#